data_a0a78b321616a00ce562d05a515d1252
#
_entry.id   a0a78b321616a00ce562d05a515d1252
#
_cell.length_a   1.000
_cell.length_b   1.000
_cell.length_c   1.000
_cell.angle_alpha   90.00
_cell.angle_beta   90.00
_cell.angle_gamma   90.00
#
_symmetry.space_group_name_H-M   'P 1'
#
loop_
_entity.id
_entity.type
_entity.pdbx_description
1 polymer ?
#
loop_
_entity_poly.entity_id
_entity_poly.type
_entity_poly.pdbx_seq_one_letter_code
_entity_poly.pdbx_strand_id
1 'polypeptide(L)'
;MEDIAPEVQQLVDSGHKEIILTGINLCCYGRDFKNGTRLIDAVEAACGCDGDYRVRIGSVEPELISDEDILRMSKLEKLCPHFHLSLQSGCDETLKRMNRHYDTAEYAELCEKLRRHFPNCAITTDIMVGFPQETDEEFEKSLAFAKKISFAETHIFPYSRRPTTVADKMKGQLDRKTKHSRAAQMADVCNETKALYLKSLVGTVQEVLFEKETSPQWHQGHAPNYVTVKIPRDSEDVSLRRQLLKIEITSSDGEFCYGKLI
;
A
#
# COMPACT_ATOMS: atom_id res chain seq x y z
N MET A 1 -20.12 6.85 -12.71
CA MET A 1 -20.56 6.98 -11.30
C MET A 1 -21.79 6.10 -11.01
N GLU A 2 -22.79 6.12 -11.84
CA GLU A 2 -24.07 5.42 -11.61
C GLU A 2 -23.93 3.89 -11.43
N ASP A 3 -22.88 3.30 -12.01
CA ASP A 3 -22.66 1.85 -11.97
C ASP A 3 -21.86 1.36 -10.74
N ILE A 4 -21.12 2.24 -10.04
CA ILE A 4 -20.20 1.82 -8.96
C ILE A 4 -20.98 1.22 -7.78
N ALA A 5 -21.95 1.95 -7.25
CA ALA A 5 -22.71 1.47 -6.09
C ALA A 5 -23.52 0.19 -6.40
N PRO A 6 -24.22 0.07 -7.55
CA PRO A 6 -24.88 -1.19 -7.91
C PRO A 6 -23.93 -2.37 -8.05
N GLU A 7 -22.76 -2.19 -8.67
CA GLU A 7 -21.76 -3.24 -8.82
C GLU A 7 -21.20 -3.67 -7.46
N VAL A 8 -20.84 -2.72 -6.60
CA VAL A 8 -20.35 -3.00 -5.26
C VAL A 8 -21.42 -3.73 -4.44
N GLN A 9 -22.69 -3.27 -4.49
CA GLN A 9 -23.78 -3.94 -3.77
C GLN A 9 -23.97 -5.38 -4.24
N GLN A 10 -23.93 -5.63 -5.55
CA GLN A 10 -24.01 -6.99 -6.10
C GLN A 10 -22.87 -7.90 -5.59
N LEU A 11 -21.65 -7.37 -5.51
CA LEU A 11 -20.50 -8.12 -4.97
C LEU A 11 -20.69 -8.42 -3.47
N VAL A 12 -21.17 -7.45 -2.69
CA VAL A 12 -21.43 -7.62 -1.27
C VAL A 12 -22.55 -8.66 -1.04
N ASP A 13 -23.64 -8.58 -1.78
CA ASP A 13 -24.74 -9.55 -1.72
C ASP A 13 -24.31 -10.96 -2.11
N SER A 14 -23.28 -11.07 -2.96
CA SER A 14 -22.61 -12.34 -3.32
C SER A 14 -21.65 -12.86 -2.24
N GLY A 15 -21.51 -12.14 -1.11
CA GLY A 15 -20.70 -12.55 0.05
C GLY A 15 -19.24 -12.10 0.00
N HIS A 16 -18.87 -11.15 -0.86
CA HIS A 16 -17.52 -10.57 -0.85
C HIS A 16 -17.38 -9.61 0.34
N LYS A 17 -16.28 -9.75 1.08
CA LYS A 17 -16.00 -8.99 2.31
C LYS A 17 -14.97 -7.87 2.11
N GLU A 18 -14.24 -7.87 1.03
CA GLU A 18 -13.33 -6.78 0.66
C GLU A 18 -13.48 -6.47 -0.83
N ILE A 19 -13.67 -5.20 -1.14
CA ILE A 19 -13.76 -4.65 -2.50
C ILE A 19 -12.54 -3.79 -2.75
N ILE A 20 -11.79 -4.08 -3.81
CA ILE A 20 -10.59 -3.32 -4.16
C ILE A 20 -10.89 -2.46 -5.39
N LEU A 21 -10.82 -1.14 -5.21
CA LEU A 21 -10.89 -0.20 -6.32
C LEU A 21 -9.53 -0.14 -6.99
N THR A 22 -9.47 -0.52 -8.26
CA THR A 22 -8.22 -0.60 -9.02
C THR A 22 -8.36 0.01 -10.41
N GLY A 23 -7.25 0.44 -10.99
CA GLY A 23 -7.19 1.01 -12.32
C GLY A 23 -5.74 1.26 -12.75
N ILE A 24 -5.50 1.44 -14.06
CA ILE A 24 -4.16 1.73 -14.60
C ILE A 24 -3.64 3.07 -14.07
N ASN A 25 -4.53 4.06 -13.95
CA ASN A 25 -4.27 5.35 -13.31
C ASN A 25 -5.51 5.77 -12.54
N LEU A 26 -5.64 5.20 -11.35
CA LEU A 26 -6.83 5.34 -10.51
C LEU A 26 -7.13 6.80 -10.16
N CYS A 27 -6.11 7.60 -9.90
CA CYS A 27 -6.25 9.01 -9.54
C CYS A 27 -6.76 9.90 -10.69
N CYS A 28 -6.78 9.41 -11.93
CA CYS A 28 -7.34 10.11 -13.07
C CYS A 28 -8.84 9.84 -13.27
N TYR A 29 -9.46 9.02 -12.41
CA TYR A 29 -10.89 8.73 -12.50
C TYR A 29 -11.72 10.02 -12.50
N GLY A 30 -12.67 10.07 -13.42
CA GLY A 30 -13.63 11.18 -13.55
C GLY A 30 -13.13 12.39 -14.33
N ARG A 31 -11.84 12.48 -14.68
CA ARG A 31 -11.30 13.63 -15.44
C ARG A 31 -11.95 13.82 -16.81
N ASP A 32 -12.37 12.75 -17.45
CA ASP A 32 -13.03 12.72 -18.75
C ASP A 32 -14.51 13.12 -18.66
N PHE A 33 -15.15 13.01 -17.49
CA PHE A 33 -16.56 13.35 -17.31
C PHE A 33 -16.85 14.86 -17.36
N LYS A 34 -15.85 15.72 -17.14
CA LYS A 34 -15.96 17.18 -17.18
C LYS A 34 -17.04 17.80 -16.29
N ASN A 35 -17.47 17.08 -15.26
CA ASN A 35 -18.51 17.46 -14.31
C ASN A 35 -17.98 17.63 -12.88
N GLY A 36 -16.65 17.60 -12.70
CA GLY A 36 -15.98 17.71 -11.39
C GLY A 36 -15.88 16.41 -10.62
N THR A 37 -16.31 15.27 -11.18
CA THR A 37 -16.15 13.94 -10.54
C THR A 37 -14.67 13.61 -10.37
N ARG A 38 -14.32 13.08 -9.19
CA ARG A 38 -12.96 12.67 -8.81
C ARG A 38 -12.96 11.27 -8.22
N LEU A 39 -11.80 10.69 -8.00
CA LEU A 39 -11.65 9.38 -7.37
C LEU A 39 -12.38 9.30 -6.02
N ILE A 40 -12.34 10.36 -5.21
CA ILE A 40 -13.01 10.37 -3.91
C ILE A 40 -14.52 10.12 -4.00
N ASP A 41 -15.17 10.61 -5.05
CA ASP A 41 -16.61 10.38 -5.26
C ASP A 41 -16.91 8.89 -5.53
N ALA A 42 -16.01 8.23 -6.26
CA ALA A 42 -16.09 6.78 -6.48
C ALA A 42 -15.84 5.98 -5.20
N VAL A 43 -14.89 6.42 -4.37
CA VAL A 43 -14.60 5.79 -3.07
C VAL A 43 -15.79 5.94 -2.13
N GLU A 44 -16.41 7.12 -2.05
CA GLU A 44 -17.62 7.35 -1.25
C GLU A 44 -18.78 6.47 -1.72
N ALA A 45 -19.02 6.40 -3.05
CA ALA A 45 -20.06 5.55 -3.61
C ALA A 45 -19.83 4.07 -3.25
N ALA A 46 -18.57 3.61 -3.34
CA ALA A 46 -18.22 2.24 -3.00
C ALA A 46 -18.34 1.93 -1.50
N CYS A 47 -18.05 2.90 -0.62
CA CYS A 47 -18.20 2.75 0.83
C CYS A 47 -19.64 2.93 1.32
N GLY A 48 -20.53 3.54 0.53
CA GLY A 48 -21.90 3.87 0.90
C GLY A 48 -22.90 2.73 0.76
N CYS A 49 -22.52 1.57 0.24
CA CYS A 49 -23.43 0.43 0.09
C CYS A 49 -23.72 -0.26 1.43
N ASP A 50 -24.84 -1.00 1.49
CA ASP A 50 -25.23 -1.76 2.68
C ASP A 50 -24.40 -3.04 2.83
N GLY A 51 -24.25 -3.51 4.06
CA GLY A 51 -23.61 -4.80 4.37
C GLY A 51 -22.30 -4.69 5.13
N ASP A 52 -21.79 -5.86 5.51
CA ASP A 52 -20.55 -6.05 6.26
C ASP A 52 -19.42 -6.37 5.29
N TYR A 53 -18.69 -5.32 4.89
CA TYR A 53 -17.54 -5.37 3.96
C TYR A 53 -16.66 -4.13 4.14
N ARG A 54 -15.49 -4.15 3.54
CA ARG A 54 -14.57 -3.02 3.51
C ARG A 54 -14.09 -2.70 2.09
N VAL A 55 -13.64 -1.49 1.88
CA VAL A 55 -13.14 -0.99 0.60
C VAL A 55 -11.66 -0.67 0.71
N ARG A 56 -10.87 -1.11 -0.25
CA ARG A 56 -9.45 -0.79 -0.38
C ARG A 56 -9.20 -0.03 -1.66
N ILE A 57 -8.33 0.97 -1.59
CA ILE A 57 -7.87 1.70 -2.78
C ILE A 57 -6.58 1.04 -3.27
N GLY A 58 -6.47 0.83 -4.57
CA GLY A 58 -5.23 0.40 -5.21
C GLY A 58 -4.16 1.49 -5.22
N SER A 59 -3.17 1.36 -6.11
CA SER A 59 -2.07 2.32 -6.19
C SER A 59 -2.55 3.71 -6.59
N VAL A 60 -2.03 4.72 -5.89
CA VAL A 60 -2.35 6.13 -6.14
C VAL A 60 -1.07 6.94 -6.36
N GLU A 61 -1.17 7.95 -7.23
CA GLU A 61 -0.08 8.89 -7.47
C GLU A 61 -0.12 10.01 -6.42
N PRO A 62 1.00 10.30 -5.75
CA PRO A 62 1.04 11.23 -4.61
C PRO A 62 0.48 12.62 -4.89
N GLU A 63 0.81 13.16 -6.06
CA GLU A 63 0.41 14.53 -6.46
C GLU A 63 -1.09 14.69 -6.76
N LEU A 64 -1.85 13.61 -6.76
CA LEU A 64 -3.27 13.63 -7.14
C LEU A 64 -4.23 13.49 -5.95
N ILE A 65 -3.72 13.44 -4.72
CA ILE A 65 -4.51 13.37 -3.49
C ILE A 65 -4.49 14.75 -2.82
N SER A 66 -5.64 15.40 -2.74
CA SER A 66 -5.77 16.69 -2.05
C SER A 66 -6.06 16.53 -0.56
N ASP A 67 -5.84 17.60 0.22
CA ASP A 67 -6.22 17.65 1.64
C ASP A 67 -7.73 17.44 1.85
N GLU A 68 -8.55 17.94 0.93
CA GLU A 68 -10.00 17.69 0.93
C GLU A 68 -10.32 16.22 0.75
N ASP A 69 -9.61 15.53 -0.17
CA ASP A 69 -9.82 14.10 -0.39
C ASP A 69 -9.47 13.28 0.86
N ILE A 70 -8.37 13.62 1.54
CA ILE A 70 -7.97 12.98 2.81
C ILE A 70 -9.06 13.17 3.88
N LEU A 71 -9.59 14.39 4.02
CA LEU A 71 -10.66 14.68 4.99
C LEU A 71 -11.96 13.94 4.67
N ARG A 72 -12.31 13.80 3.39
CA ARG A 72 -13.49 13.03 2.96
C ARG A 72 -13.27 11.53 3.22
N MET A 73 -12.12 10.99 2.80
CA MET A 73 -11.75 9.59 3.03
C MET A 73 -11.75 9.23 4.53
N SER A 74 -11.28 10.12 5.40
CA SER A 74 -11.19 9.85 6.85
C SER A 74 -12.53 9.68 7.56
N LYS A 75 -13.64 10.03 6.90
CA LYS A 75 -15.01 9.85 7.41
C LYS A 75 -15.65 8.52 6.98
N LEU A 76 -14.97 7.76 6.15
CA LEU A 76 -15.49 6.52 5.57
C LEU A 76 -15.05 5.32 6.41
N GLU A 77 -15.93 4.84 7.28
CA GLU A 77 -15.65 3.74 8.21
C GLU A 77 -15.26 2.42 7.51
N LYS A 78 -15.78 2.20 6.30
CA LYS A 78 -15.49 1.01 5.50
C LYS A 78 -14.17 1.10 4.72
N LEU A 79 -13.54 2.29 4.66
CA LEU A 79 -12.29 2.46 3.93
C LEU A 79 -11.11 1.86 4.72
N CYS A 80 -10.38 0.97 4.09
CA CYS A 80 -9.17 0.39 4.65
C CYS A 80 -8.09 1.46 4.85
N PRO A 81 -7.46 1.58 6.03
CA PRO A 81 -6.35 2.49 6.29
C PRO A 81 -5.04 1.95 5.69
N HIS A 82 -5.03 1.76 4.39
CA HIS A 82 -3.90 1.28 3.59
C HIS A 82 -3.77 2.13 2.34
N PHE A 83 -2.60 2.73 2.14
CA PHE A 83 -2.33 3.62 1.02
C PHE A 83 -1.04 3.17 0.33
N HIS A 84 -1.18 2.66 -0.89
CA HIS A 84 -0.03 2.38 -1.75
C HIS A 84 0.28 3.62 -2.58
N LEU A 85 1.34 4.35 -2.16
CA LEU A 85 1.78 5.59 -2.80
C LEU A 85 3.05 5.33 -3.61
N SER A 86 3.00 5.50 -4.93
CA SER A 86 4.14 5.23 -5.81
C SER A 86 5.25 6.27 -5.64
N LEU A 87 6.27 5.99 -4.82
CA LEU A 87 7.41 6.90 -4.60
C LEU A 87 8.42 6.87 -5.73
N GLN A 88 8.80 5.70 -6.16
CA GLN A 88 9.82 5.38 -7.17
C GLN A 88 11.27 5.69 -6.74
N SER A 89 11.58 6.81 -6.11
CA SER A 89 12.90 7.16 -5.55
C SER A 89 12.77 8.15 -4.40
N GLY A 90 13.60 8.02 -3.39
CA GLY A 90 13.71 8.98 -2.28
C GLY A 90 14.72 10.11 -2.53
N CYS A 91 15.04 10.41 -3.78
CA CYS A 91 15.98 11.47 -4.18
C CYS A 91 15.37 12.33 -5.29
N ASP A 92 15.28 13.65 -5.07
CA ASP A 92 14.62 14.58 -5.99
C ASP A 92 15.26 14.64 -7.36
N GLU A 93 16.60 14.54 -7.44
CA GLU A 93 17.33 14.52 -8.71
C GLU A 93 16.95 13.29 -9.53
N THR A 94 16.78 12.15 -8.88
CA THR A 94 16.34 10.91 -9.53
C THR A 94 14.86 10.97 -9.91
N LEU A 95 13.98 11.46 -9.04
CA LEU A 95 12.55 11.69 -9.35
C LEU A 95 12.37 12.59 -10.58
N LYS A 96 13.12 13.68 -10.65
CA LYS A 96 13.13 14.58 -11.82
C LYS A 96 13.55 13.87 -13.09
N ARG A 97 14.60 13.01 -13.05
CA ARG A 97 15.01 12.21 -14.21
C ARG A 97 13.98 11.17 -14.60
N MET A 98 13.20 10.64 -13.63
CA MET A 98 12.07 9.75 -13.87
C MET A 98 10.83 10.48 -14.38
N ASN A 99 10.89 11.81 -14.54
CA ASN A 99 9.75 12.67 -14.92
C ASN A 99 8.59 12.58 -13.93
N ARG A 100 8.90 12.54 -12.62
CA ARG A 100 7.90 12.64 -11.57
C ARG A 100 7.59 14.11 -11.26
N HIS A 101 6.35 14.40 -10.90
CA HIS A 101 5.84 15.76 -10.71
C HIS A 101 5.66 16.11 -9.22
N TYR A 102 6.28 15.36 -8.34
CA TYR A 102 6.39 15.58 -6.90
C TYR A 102 7.84 15.46 -6.46
N ASP A 103 8.15 16.04 -5.33
CA ASP A 103 9.44 15.89 -4.64
C ASP A 103 9.30 15.09 -3.33
N THR A 104 10.44 14.86 -2.68
CA THR A 104 10.48 14.11 -1.42
C THR A 104 9.81 14.84 -0.26
N ALA A 105 9.78 16.18 -0.27
CA ALA A 105 9.14 16.97 0.76
C ALA A 105 7.61 16.88 0.67
N GLU A 106 7.06 17.04 -0.53
CA GLU A 106 5.62 16.89 -0.80
C GLU A 106 5.14 15.47 -0.47
N TYR A 107 5.93 14.45 -0.84
CA TYR A 107 5.62 13.06 -0.51
C TYR A 107 5.61 12.81 1.01
N ALA A 108 6.60 13.33 1.74
CA ALA A 108 6.68 13.20 3.18
C ALA A 108 5.49 13.89 3.87
N GLU A 109 5.11 15.10 3.41
CA GLU A 109 3.96 15.83 3.93
C GLU A 109 2.65 15.05 3.73
N LEU A 110 2.45 14.44 2.56
CA LEU A 110 1.30 13.58 2.29
C LEU A 110 1.26 12.38 3.26
N CYS A 111 2.40 11.72 3.48
CA CYS A 111 2.48 10.60 4.44
C CYS A 111 2.10 11.03 5.86
N GLU A 112 2.57 12.21 6.31
CA GLU A 112 2.24 12.76 7.62
C GLU A 112 0.75 13.09 7.74
N LYS A 113 0.15 13.68 6.70
CA LYS A 113 -1.30 13.97 6.65
C LYS A 113 -2.12 12.69 6.74
N LEU A 114 -1.78 11.66 5.97
CA LEU A 114 -2.47 10.37 6.03
C LEU A 114 -2.36 9.74 7.42
N ARG A 115 -1.19 9.70 8.03
CA ARG A 115 -1.01 9.16 9.39
C ARG A 115 -1.77 9.92 10.47
N ARG A 116 -1.96 11.22 10.29
CA ARG A 116 -2.75 12.06 11.20
C ARG A 116 -4.23 11.74 11.13
N HIS A 117 -4.75 11.45 9.95
CA HIS A 117 -6.17 11.22 9.73
C HIS A 117 -6.57 9.73 9.82
N PHE A 118 -5.63 8.83 9.63
CA PHE A 118 -5.86 7.39 9.68
C PHE A 118 -4.91 6.73 10.70
N PRO A 119 -5.36 6.55 11.95
CA PRO A 119 -4.56 5.88 12.97
C PRO A 119 -4.13 4.48 12.51
N ASN A 120 -2.87 4.12 12.74
CA ASN A 120 -2.27 2.84 12.35
C ASN A 120 -2.34 2.52 10.84
N CYS A 121 -2.47 3.52 9.97
CA CYS A 121 -2.48 3.26 8.54
C CYS A 121 -1.14 2.68 8.06
N ALA A 122 -1.24 1.77 7.11
CA ALA A 122 -0.09 1.30 6.37
C ALA A 122 0.14 2.19 5.14
N ILE A 123 1.33 2.75 5.04
CA ILE A 123 1.82 3.37 3.80
C ILE A 123 2.78 2.40 3.17
N THR A 124 2.46 1.94 1.97
CA THR A 124 3.28 1.04 1.17
C THR A 124 3.71 1.73 -0.11
N THR A 125 4.79 1.27 -0.73
CA THR A 125 5.34 1.94 -1.90
C THR A 125 6.13 1.01 -2.81
N ASP A 126 6.40 1.53 -4.01
CA ASP A 126 7.38 1.00 -4.95
C ASP A 126 8.64 1.87 -4.94
N ILE A 127 9.83 1.27 -4.87
CA ILE A 127 11.11 1.95 -5.02
C ILE A 127 11.92 1.25 -6.12
N MET A 128 12.36 2.03 -7.09
CA MET A 128 13.25 1.57 -8.15
C MET A 128 14.67 2.03 -7.84
N VAL A 129 15.63 1.10 -7.82
CA VAL A 129 17.04 1.39 -7.62
C VAL A 129 17.86 1.19 -8.89
N GLY A 130 18.94 1.94 -9.04
CA GLY A 130 19.81 1.83 -10.19
C GLY A 130 19.20 2.39 -11.48
N PHE A 131 18.38 3.42 -11.38
CA PHE A 131 17.92 4.19 -12.54
C PHE A 131 19.12 4.80 -13.28
N PRO A 132 19.06 5.01 -14.62
CA PRO A 132 20.18 5.59 -15.35
C PRO A 132 20.72 6.87 -14.70
N GLN A 133 22.04 6.95 -14.54
CA GLN A 133 22.78 8.06 -13.91
C GLN A 133 22.56 8.22 -12.39
N GLU A 134 21.89 7.29 -11.71
CA GLU A 134 21.79 7.35 -10.26
C GLU A 134 23.18 7.22 -9.63
N THR A 135 23.64 8.26 -8.93
CA THR A 135 24.93 8.26 -8.22
C THR A 135 24.84 7.53 -6.88
N ASP A 136 25.97 7.26 -6.23
CA ASP A 136 25.97 6.69 -4.89
C ASP A 136 25.34 7.67 -3.87
N GLU A 137 25.62 8.97 -4.01
CA GLU A 137 25.04 10.01 -3.15
C GLU A 137 23.50 10.09 -3.28
N GLU A 138 22.96 9.96 -4.50
CA GLU A 138 21.52 9.93 -4.75
C GLU A 138 20.88 8.67 -4.16
N PHE A 139 21.56 7.53 -4.26
CA PHE A 139 21.11 6.29 -3.66
C PHE A 139 21.10 6.38 -2.13
N GLU A 140 22.15 6.95 -1.49
CA GLU A 140 22.19 7.18 -0.04
C GLU A 140 21.07 8.12 0.43
N LYS A 141 20.76 9.18 -0.32
CA LYS A 141 19.59 10.03 -0.05
C LYS A 141 18.30 9.21 -0.08
N SER A 142 18.16 8.33 -1.07
CA SER A 142 16.97 7.47 -1.21
C SER A 142 16.83 6.47 -0.05
N LEU A 143 17.93 5.86 0.41
CA LEU A 143 17.97 5.02 1.61
C LEU A 143 17.53 5.79 2.86
N ALA A 144 18.12 6.97 3.08
CA ALA A 144 17.80 7.81 4.23
C ALA A 144 16.33 8.24 4.22
N PHE A 145 15.79 8.55 3.03
CA PHE A 145 14.38 8.92 2.88
C PHE A 145 13.45 7.73 3.15
N ALA A 146 13.74 6.53 2.62
CA ALA A 146 12.95 5.33 2.91
C ALA A 146 12.91 5.03 4.42
N LYS A 147 14.04 5.16 5.10
CA LYS A 147 14.13 5.02 6.57
C LYS A 147 13.32 6.09 7.31
N LYS A 148 13.39 7.35 6.85
CA LYS A 148 12.63 8.49 7.43
C LYS A 148 11.12 8.26 7.32
N ILE A 149 10.63 7.89 6.15
CA ILE A 149 9.20 7.66 5.92
C ILE A 149 8.71 6.44 6.69
N SER A 150 9.55 5.42 6.89
CA SER A 150 9.19 4.21 7.64
C SER A 150 7.97 3.52 7.05
N PHE A 151 8.14 2.98 5.84
CA PHE A 151 7.09 2.26 5.13
C PHE A 151 6.69 0.97 5.86
N ALA A 152 5.39 0.63 5.79
CA ALA A 152 4.86 -0.63 6.26
C ALA A 152 5.26 -1.81 5.36
N GLU A 153 5.39 -1.56 4.04
CA GLU A 153 5.88 -2.51 3.04
C GLU A 153 6.45 -1.75 1.86
N THR A 154 7.48 -2.29 1.22
CA THR A 154 8.11 -1.69 0.05
C THR A 154 8.43 -2.74 -1.00
N HIS A 155 7.95 -2.53 -2.22
CA HIS A 155 8.36 -3.33 -3.37
C HIS A 155 9.59 -2.70 -4.02
N ILE A 156 10.69 -3.42 -4.05
CA ILE A 156 11.98 -2.91 -4.53
C ILE A 156 12.29 -3.54 -5.90
N PHE A 157 12.50 -2.68 -6.88
CA PHE A 157 12.80 -3.08 -8.25
C PHE A 157 14.16 -2.56 -8.70
N PRO A 158 15.13 -3.44 -9.02
CA PRO A 158 16.29 -3.01 -9.80
C PRO A 158 15.81 -2.53 -11.17
N TYR A 159 16.27 -1.34 -11.60
CA TYR A 159 15.89 -0.82 -12.91
C TYR A 159 16.19 -1.84 -14.02
N SER A 160 15.19 -2.13 -14.83
CA SER A 160 15.28 -2.99 -16.00
C SER A 160 14.98 -2.19 -17.26
N ARG A 161 15.88 -2.28 -18.24
CA ARG A 161 15.70 -1.61 -19.54
C ARG A 161 14.46 -2.15 -20.24
N ARG A 162 13.61 -1.23 -20.71
CA ARG A 162 12.45 -1.57 -21.51
C ARG A 162 12.57 -0.88 -22.87
N PRO A 163 12.64 -1.62 -23.98
CA PRO A 163 12.71 -1.05 -25.32
C PRO A 163 11.63 0.03 -25.52
N THR A 164 11.96 1.05 -26.30
CA THR A 164 11.10 2.19 -26.65
C THR A 164 10.92 3.27 -25.57
N THR A 165 11.33 3.05 -24.32
CA THR A 165 11.26 4.08 -23.27
C THR A 165 12.40 5.10 -23.40
N VAL A 166 12.17 6.31 -22.87
CA VAL A 166 13.21 7.35 -22.77
C VAL A 166 14.38 6.84 -21.91
N ALA A 167 14.09 6.21 -20.79
CA ALA A 167 15.09 5.67 -19.86
C ALA A 167 16.00 4.60 -20.50
N ASP A 168 15.47 3.80 -21.43
CA ASP A 168 16.29 2.82 -22.18
C ASP A 168 17.39 3.46 -23.01
N LYS A 169 17.13 4.68 -23.55
CA LYS A 169 18.06 5.44 -24.39
C LYS A 169 19.00 6.35 -23.58
N MET A 170 18.80 6.50 -22.30
CA MET A 170 19.67 7.32 -21.44
C MET A 170 21.09 6.73 -21.37
N LYS A 171 22.10 7.62 -21.41
CA LYS A 171 23.49 7.25 -21.08
C LYS A 171 23.60 7.00 -19.57
N GLY A 172 24.72 6.41 -19.13
CA GLY A 172 24.98 6.18 -17.71
C GLY A 172 24.09 5.06 -17.11
N GLN A 173 23.84 4.02 -17.90
CA GLN A 173 23.23 2.79 -17.44
C GLN A 173 24.13 2.09 -16.41
N LEU A 174 23.61 1.80 -15.24
CA LEU A 174 24.35 1.09 -14.22
C LEU A 174 24.45 -0.41 -14.56
N ASP A 175 25.53 -1.03 -14.15
CA ASP A 175 25.72 -2.47 -14.30
C ASP A 175 24.80 -3.29 -13.38
N ARG A 176 24.68 -4.57 -13.68
CA ARG A 176 23.80 -5.48 -12.94
C ARG A 176 24.22 -5.65 -11.49
N LYS A 177 25.52 -5.70 -11.21
CA LYS A 177 26.06 -5.90 -9.86
C LYS A 177 25.70 -4.73 -8.96
N THR A 178 25.90 -3.51 -9.42
CA THR A 178 25.53 -2.28 -8.70
C THR A 178 24.02 -2.25 -8.38
N LYS A 179 23.17 -2.52 -9.38
CA LYS A 179 21.72 -2.55 -9.16
C LYS A 179 21.27 -3.59 -8.12
N HIS A 180 21.85 -4.80 -8.15
CA HIS A 180 21.53 -5.83 -7.17
C HIS A 180 22.04 -5.47 -5.76
N SER A 181 23.24 -4.90 -5.66
CA SER A 181 23.77 -4.43 -4.38
C SER A 181 22.88 -3.34 -3.76
N ARG A 182 22.44 -2.36 -4.56
CA ARG A 182 21.52 -1.32 -4.10
C ARG A 182 20.14 -1.88 -3.71
N ALA A 183 19.63 -2.85 -4.46
CA ALA A 183 18.36 -3.50 -4.11
C ALA A 183 18.45 -4.25 -2.78
N ALA A 184 19.55 -4.94 -2.50
CA ALA A 184 19.76 -5.61 -1.22
C ALA A 184 19.84 -4.61 -0.05
N GLN A 185 20.62 -3.53 -0.18
CA GLN A 185 20.72 -2.50 0.85
C GLN A 185 19.36 -1.81 1.12
N MET A 186 18.61 -1.50 0.06
CA MET A 186 17.27 -0.92 0.21
C MET A 186 16.33 -1.91 0.90
N ALA A 187 16.42 -3.21 0.57
CA ALA A 187 15.62 -4.25 1.22
C ALA A 187 15.92 -4.35 2.72
N ASP A 188 17.21 -4.28 3.12
CA ASP A 188 17.59 -4.31 4.53
C ASP A 188 16.93 -3.16 5.31
N VAL A 189 17.01 -1.92 4.80
CA VAL A 189 16.39 -0.74 5.41
C VAL A 189 14.86 -0.88 5.47
N CYS A 190 14.23 -1.31 4.38
CA CYS A 190 12.78 -1.45 4.33
C CYS A 190 12.25 -2.60 5.21
N ASN A 191 13.01 -3.69 5.35
CA ASN A 191 12.67 -4.77 6.28
C ASN A 191 12.74 -4.31 7.74
N GLU A 192 13.72 -3.45 8.10
CA GLU A 192 13.77 -2.84 9.44
C GLU A 192 12.51 -2.00 9.72
N THR A 193 12.10 -1.14 8.76
CA THR A 193 10.92 -0.28 8.93
C THR A 193 9.63 -1.09 8.98
N LYS A 194 9.50 -2.12 8.15
CA LYS A 194 8.39 -3.08 8.20
C LYS A 194 8.29 -3.75 9.56
N ALA A 195 9.40 -4.28 10.08
CA ALA A 195 9.41 -4.95 11.38
C ALA A 195 8.98 -4.00 12.52
N LEU A 196 9.41 -2.72 12.48
CA LEU A 196 8.97 -1.70 13.44
C LEU A 196 7.48 -1.41 13.32
N TYR A 197 6.94 -1.30 12.10
CA TYR A 197 5.52 -1.10 11.87
C TYR A 197 4.71 -2.30 12.41
N LEU A 198 5.07 -3.53 12.08
CA LEU A 198 4.38 -4.72 12.58
C LEU A 198 4.44 -4.82 14.11
N LYS A 199 5.58 -4.47 14.72
CA LYS A 199 5.72 -4.42 16.18
C LYS A 199 4.79 -3.39 16.81
N SER A 200 4.55 -2.26 16.16
CA SER A 200 3.64 -1.22 16.68
C SER A 200 2.18 -1.65 16.74
N LEU A 201 1.81 -2.71 16.02
CA LEU A 201 0.45 -3.26 16.04
C LEU A 201 0.21 -4.24 17.20
N VAL A 202 1.26 -4.68 17.89
CA VAL A 202 1.13 -5.60 19.04
C VAL A 202 0.31 -4.93 20.15
N GLY A 203 -0.68 -5.65 20.68
CA GLY A 203 -1.64 -5.16 21.66
C GLY A 203 -2.87 -4.46 21.03
N THR A 204 -2.91 -4.28 19.71
CA THR A 204 -4.12 -3.75 19.02
C THR A 204 -5.07 -4.87 18.63
N VAL A 205 -6.34 -4.51 18.41
CA VAL A 205 -7.34 -5.39 17.83
C VAL A 205 -7.50 -5.05 16.36
N GLN A 206 -7.40 -6.04 15.50
CA GLN A 206 -7.56 -5.91 14.06
C GLN A 206 -8.74 -6.77 13.57
N GLU A 207 -9.53 -6.25 12.64
CA GLU A 207 -10.55 -7.03 11.95
C GLU A 207 -9.94 -7.74 10.74
N VAL A 208 -9.67 -9.02 10.86
CA VAL A 208 -8.94 -9.81 9.87
C VAL A 208 -9.90 -10.54 8.95
N LEU A 209 -9.75 -10.36 7.64
CA LEU A 209 -10.41 -11.18 6.63
C LEU A 209 -9.58 -12.42 6.37
N PHE A 210 -10.11 -13.57 6.76
CA PHE A 210 -9.44 -14.85 6.55
C PHE A 210 -9.60 -15.34 5.11
N GLU A 211 -8.50 -15.84 4.57
CA GLU A 211 -8.39 -16.33 3.21
C GLU A 211 -8.33 -17.85 3.15
N LYS A 212 -7.98 -18.40 1.98
CA LYS A 212 -7.76 -19.81 1.83
C LYS A 212 -6.55 -20.26 2.66
N GLU A 213 -6.72 -21.30 3.44
CA GLU A 213 -5.63 -21.87 4.22
C GLU A 213 -4.53 -22.42 3.30
N THR A 214 -3.31 -21.94 3.56
CA THR A 214 -2.09 -22.38 2.85
C THR A 214 -1.17 -23.21 3.76
N SER A 215 -1.51 -23.31 5.05
CA SER A 215 -0.75 -24.03 6.05
C SER A 215 -1.67 -24.90 6.92
N PRO A 216 -1.25 -26.10 7.31
CA PRO A 216 -1.99 -26.92 8.28
C PRO A 216 -1.93 -26.36 9.72
N GLN A 217 -0.99 -25.46 10.01
CA GLN A 217 -0.72 -24.94 11.36
C GLN A 217 -1.33 -23.56 11.61
N TRP A 218 -1.72 -22.84 10.56
CA TRP A 218 -2.16 -21.46 10.65
C TRP A 218 -3.41 -21.19 9.83
N HIS A 219 -4.37 -20.50 10.44
CA HIS A 219 -5.31 -19.69 9.71
C HIS A 219 -4.61 -18.36 9.38
N GLN A 220 -4.74 -17.91 8.14
CA GLN A 220 -4.10 -16.68 7.67
C GLN A 220 -5.12 -15.76 7.01
N GLY A 221 -4.98 -14.47 7.26
CA GLY A 221 -5.80 -13.44 6.63
C GLY A 221 -5.09 -12.09 6.62
N HIS A 222 -5.76 -11.08 6.11
CA HIS A 222 -5.26 -9.72 6.07
C HIS A 222 -6.10 -8.78 6.93
N ALA A 223 -5.43 -7.93 7.70
CA ALA A 223 -6.04 -6.82 8.43
C ALA A 223 -6.43 -5.67 7.47
N PRO A 224 -7.21 -4.66 7.92
CA PRO A 224 -7.58 -3.52 7.07
C PRO A 224 -6.35 -2.75 6.53
N ASN A 225 -5.26 -2.69 7.29
CA ASN A 225 -3.98 -2.11 6.88
C ASN A 225 -3.12 -3.05 6.00
N TYR A 226 -3.69 -4.12 5.49
CA TYR A 226 -3.08 -5.13 4.61
C TYR A 226 -1.98 -5.98 5.24
N VAL A 227 -1.80 -5.88 6.55
CA VAL A 227 -0.86 -6.74 7.28
C VAL A 227 -1.37 -8.17 7.32
N THR A 228 -0.50 -9.12 7.00
CA THR A 228 -0.80 -10.54 7.13
C THR A 228 -0.83 -10.94 8.60
N VAL A 229 -1.94 -11.49 9.04
CA VAL A 229 -2.16 -11.99 10.41
C VAL A 229 -2.35 -13.49 10.39
N LYS A 230 -1.64 -14.17 11.29
CA LYS A 230 -1.73 -15.61 11.50
C LYS A 230 -2.25 -15.93 12.89
N ILE A 231 -3.17 -16.89 12.99
CA ILE A 231 -3.61 -17.46 14.27
C ILE A 231 -3.41 -18.98 14.24
N PRO A 232 -3.12 -19.62 15.38
CA PRO A 232 -2.96 -21.07 15.44
C PRO A 232 -4.19 -21.80 14.88
N ARG A 233 -3.94 -22.92 14.22
CA ARG A 233 -4.96 -23.81 13.67
C ARG A 233 -4.71 -25.23 14.15
N ASP A 234 -5.73 -25.87 14.69
CA ASP A 234 -5.72 -27.29 14.98
C ASP A 234 -6.29 -28.07 13.77
N SER A 235 -5.92 -29.34 13.66
CA SER A 235 -6.30 -30.19 12.53
C SER A 235 -7.82 -30.42 12.39
N GLU A 236 -8.55 -30.20 13.48
CA GLU A 236 -10.02 -30.36 13.56
C GLU A 236 -10.77 -29.03 13.36
N ASP A 237 -10.04 -27.89 13.22
CA ASP A 237 -10.65 -26.58 13.08
C ASP A 237 -11.41 -26.44 11.76
N VAL A 238 -12.57 -25.81 11.86
CA VAL A 238 -13.37 -25.40 10.70
C VAL A 238 -12.65 -24.27 9.97
N SER A 239 -12.74 -24.26 8.65
CA SER A 239 -12.18 -23.17 7.83
C SER A 239 -12.78 -21.82 8.20
N LEU A 240 -11.92 -20.82 8.41
CA LEU A 240 -12.30 -19.43 8.65
C LEU A 240 -12.40 -18.61 7.35
N ARG A 241 -12.23 -19.24 6.21
CA ARG A 241 -12.22 -18.58 4.91
C ARG A 241 -13.46 -17.70 4.71
N ARG A 242 -13.25 -16.46 4.22
CA ARG A 242 -14.25 -15.43 3.97
C ARG A 242 -14.92 -14.86 5.23
N GLN A 243 -14.38 -15.13 6.41
CA GLN A 243 -14.86 -14.54 7.66
C GLN A 243 -14.05 -13.30 8.00
N LEU A 244 -14.72 -12.24 8.44
CA LEU A 244 -14.16 -11.06 9.09
C LEU A 244 -14.25 -11.29 10.59
N LEU A 245 -13.08 -11.41 11.26
CA LEU A 245 -13.03 -11.73 12.68
C LEU A 245 -12.08 -10.77 13.40
N LYS A 246 -12.42 -10.43 14.63
CA LYS A 246 -11.59 -9.58 15.50
C LYS A 246 -10.47 -10.41 16.13
N ILE A 247 -9.23 -9.98 15.88
CA ILE A 247 -8.02 -10.63 16.33
C ILE A 247 -7.22 -9.65 17.18
N GLU A 248 -6.89 -10.02 18.40
CA GLU A 248 -5.90 -9.32 19.20
C GLU A 248 -4.50 -9.73 18.73
N ILE A 249 -3.70 -8.76 18.29
CA ILE A 249 -2.32 -9.00 17.86
C ILE A 249 -1.44 -9.18 19.09
N THR A 250 -0.83 -10.35 19.24
CA THR A 250 -0.03 -10.73 20.41
C THR A 250 1.46 -10.63 20.19
N SER A 251 1.93 -10.79 18.94
CA SER A 251 3.34 -10.73 18.59
C SER A 251 3.55 -10.46 17.09
N SER A 252 4.79 -10.20 16.70
CA SER A 252 5.25 -10.16 15.30
C SER A 252 6.67 -10.71 15.20
N ASP A 253 7.01 -11.30 14.05
CA ASP A 253 8.37 -11.80 13.75
C ASP A 253 9.12 -10.90 12.74
N GLY A 254 8.53 -9.76 12.36
CA GLY A 254 9.06 -8.84 11.36
C GLY A 254 8.56 -9.12 9.93
N GLU A 255 7.91 -10.26 9.71
CA GLU A 255 7.29 -10.62 8.43
C GLU A 255 5.76 -10.71 8.55
N PHE A 256 5.27 -11.27 9.67
CA PHE A 256 3.86 -11.48 9.96
C PHE A 256 3.50 -10.97 11.35
N CYS A 257 2.22 -10.68 11.55
CA CYS A 257 1.63 -10.55 12.87
C CYS A 257 0.98 -11.86 13.30
N TYR A 258 1.05 -12.16 14.60
CA TYR A 258 0.40 -13.30 15.21
C TYR A 258 -0.64 -12.81 16.22
N GLY A 259 -1.74 -13.52 16.34
CA GLY A 259 -2.81 -13.10 17.22
C GLY A 259 -3.65 -14.25 17.76
N LYS A 260 -4.69 -13.86 18.48
CA LYS A 260 -5.72 -14.78 18.98
C LYS A 260 -7.11 -14.17 18.72
N LEU A 261 -8.08 -15.03 18.51
CA LEU A 261 -9.49 -14.66 18.38
C LEU A 261 -10.01 -14.08 19.71
N ILE A 262 -10.85 -13.03 19.63
CA ILE A 262 -11.52 -12.41 20.78
C ILE A 262 -13.02 -12.39 20.61
#